data_8c57bfe90d0fcacc067a304b7697b156
#
_entry.id   8c57bfe90d0fcacc067a304b7697b156
#
_cell.length_a   1.000
_cell.length_b   1.000
_cell.length_c   1.000
_cell.angle_alpha   90.00
_cell.angle_beta   90.00
_cell.angle_gamma   90.00
#
_symmetry.space_group_name_H-M   'P 1'
#
loop_
_entity.id
_entity.type
_entity.pdbx_description
1 polymer ?
#
loop_
_entity_poly.entity_id
_entity_poly.type
_entity_poly.pdbx_seq_one_letter_code
_entity_poly.pdbx_strand_id
1 'polypeptide(L)'
;EAAPCNIALQRQAQSAKAGVKDGGGTPREFCTITVTDGIAMGHQGMKSSLVSREVIADSIELTMRGHSYDALVGIAGCDKSLPGTMMAMLRLNVPSVFMYGGSILPGKFKGQDVTVQDVFEGVGKHSVGAMSDEDLHELECVACPSSGACGAQFTANTMACVSEAIGLALPGSAGTPAPYESRDAYARASGEAVMRLVAHGIRPRDICTRKAFENAAIVVAATGGSTNGALHLPAMANECGIDFDLFDVAEIFKKTPYIADLKPGGKYVATDVHAIGGVPQILKALLEGGI
;
A
#
# COMPACT_ATOMS: atom_id res chain seq x y z
N GLU A 1 5.22 -13.82 -7.44
CA GLU A 1 6.50 -13.28 -8.00
C GLU A 1 6.32 -12.68 -9.41
N ALA A 2 5.07 -12.38 -9.80
CA ALA A 2 4.79 -11.84 -11.14
C ALA A 2 5.34 -10.40 -11.36
N ALA A 3 5.70 -9.70 -10.29
CA ALA A 3 6.18 -8.32 -10.32
C ALA A 3 7.11 -8.03 -9.13
N PRO A 4 7.98 -7.02 -9.21
CA PRO A 4 8.90 -6.66 -8.12
C PRO A 4 8.20 -6.45 -6.77
N CYS A 5 7.00 -5.86 -6.77
CA CYS A 5 6.19 -5.62 -5.57
C CYS A 5 5.72 -6.91 -4.86
N ASN A 6 5.80 -8.07 -5.52
CA ASN A 6 5.32 -9.35 -4.99
C ASN A 6 6.44 -10.33 -4.59
N ILE A 7 7.70 -10.04 -4.96
CA ILE A 7 8.83 -10.96 -4.72
C ILE A 7 9.02 -11.27 -3.22
N ALA A 8 8.92 -10.26 -2.36
CA ALA A 8 9.15 -10.42 -0.92
C ALA A 8 7.93 -11.01 -0.16
N LEU A 9 6.74 -11.10 -0.77
CA LEU A 9 5.51 -11.41 -0.04
C LEU A 9 5.51 -12.83 0.54
N GLN A 10 6.10 -13.81 -0.15
CA GLN A 10 6.19 -15.18 0.37
C GLN A 10 7.01 -15.25 1.66
N ARG A 11 8.17 -14.59 1.72
CA ARG A 11 9.00 -14.51 2.94
C ARG A 11 8.22 -13.88 4.08
N GLN A 12 7.51 -12.79 3.80
CA GLN A 12 6.67 -12.08 4.77
C GLN A 12 5.50 -12.95 5.24
N ALA A 13 4.88 -13.72 4.36
CA ALA A 13 3.82 -14.66 4.71
C ALA A 13 4.32 -15.73 5.70
N GLN A 14 5.54 -16.25 5.53
CA GLN A 14 6.10 -17.20 6.49
C GLN A 14 6.30 -16.57 7.88
N SER A 15 6.77 -15.32 7.93
CA SER A 15 6.91 -14.56 9.19
C SER A 15 5.56 -14.28 9.84
N ALA A 16 4.54 -13.90 9.08
CA ALA A 16 3.17 -13.72 9.57
C ALA A 16 2.58 -15.02 10.14
N LYS A 17 2.80 -16.15 9.44
CA LYS A 17 2.38 -17.48 9.91
C LYS A 17 3.06 -17.86 11.22
N ALA A 18 4.32 -17.49 11.41
CA ALA A 18 5.00 -17.68 12.70
C ALA A 18 4.30 -16.88 13.81
N GLY A 19 3.99 -15.61 13.59
CA GLY A 19 3.26 -14.78 14.57
C GLY A 19 1.85 -15.32 14.90
N VAL A 20 1.12 -15.85 13.92
CA VAL A 20 -0.18 -16.50 14.17
C VAL A 20 -0.01 -17.74 15.06
N LYS A 21 1.02 -18.58 14.81
CA LYS A 21 1.31 -19.75 15.64
C LYS A 21 1.69 -19.37 17.05
N ASP A 22 2.51 -18.35 17.24
CA ASP A 22 2.90 -17.83 18.55
C ASP A 22 1.69 -17.36 19.36
N GLY A 23 0.68 -16.81 18.67
CA GLY A 23 -0.62 -16.44 19.25
C GLY A 23 -1.60 -17.62 19.46
N GLY A 24 -1.18 -18.87 19.18
CA GLY A 24 -2.01 -20.07 19.34
C GLY A 24 -2.94 -20.39 18.16
N GLY A 25 -2.80 -19.71 17.04
CA GLY A 25 -3.61 -19.93 15.83
C GLY A 25 -3.03 -20.98 14.90
N THR A 26 -3.85 -21.41 13.94
CA THR A 26 -3.45 -22.36 12.87
C THR A 26 -3.50 -21.66 11.51
N PRO A 27 -2.38 -21.11 11.02
CA PRO A 27 -2.37 -20.33 9.78
C PRO A 27 -2.53 -21.21 8.54
N ARG A 28 -3.31 -20.72 7.58
CA ARG A 28 -3.42 -21.27 6.23
C ARG A 28 -3.09 -20.16 5.24
N GLU A 29 -2.29 -20.48 4.24
CA GLU A 29 -1.88 -19.55 3.20
C GLU A 29 -2.62 -19.85 1.91
N PHE A 30 -3.12 -18.81 1.27
CA PHE A 30 -3.64 -18.84 -0.09
C PHE A 30 -3.22 -17.57 -0.82
N CYS A 31 -3.27 -17.61 -2.15
CA CYS A 31 -2.90 -16.48 -2.98
C CYS A 31 -4.08 -16.01 -3.81
N THR A 32 -4.08 -14.73 -4.16
CA THR A 32 -4.97 -14.14 -5.15
C THR A 32 -4.15 -13.54 -6.29
N ILE A 33 -4.84 -13.09 -7.34
CA ILE A 33 -4.21 -12.47 -8.50
C ILE A 33 -3.59 -11.11 -8.15
N THR A 34 -2.69 -10.66 -9.00
CA THR A 34 -2.23 -9.27 -9.05
C THR A 34 -2.05 -8.82 -10.49
N VAL A 35 -2.36 -7.55 -10.76
CA VAL A 35 -1.99 -6.85 -11.99
C VAL A 35 -1.11 -5.68 -11.60
N THR A 36 0.07 -5.59 -12.19
CA THR A 36 1.03 -4.53 -11.89
C THR A 36 0.87 -3.40 -12.88
N ASP A 37 0.43 -2.24 -12.38
CA ASP A 37 0.21 -1.05 -13.20
C ASP A 37 1.47 -0.63 -13.95
N GLY A 38 2.64 -0.66 -13.31
CA GLY A 38 3.92 -0.32 -13.93
C GLY A 38 4.30 -1.18 -15.13
N ILE A 39 3.89 -2.46 -15.16
CA ILE A 39 4.11 -3.36 -16.31
C ILE A 39 2.98 -3.19 -17.35
N ALA A 40 1.74 -2.98 -16.88
CA ALA A 40 0.56 -2.88 -17.76
C ALA A 40 0.43 -1.51 -18.43
N MET A 41 1.08 -0.48 -17.89
CA MET A 41 1.02 0.90 -18.38
C MET A 41 1.58 0.99 -19.83
N GLY A 42 0.91 1.77 -20.66
CA GLY A 42 1.33 1.97 -22.06
C GLY A 42 0.80 0.93 -23.06
N HIS A 43 0.10 -0.13 -22.60
CA HIS A 43 -0.53 -1.12 -23.50
C HIS A 43 -1.93 -1.55 -23.03
N GLN A 44 -2.59 -2.41 -23.81
CA GLN A 44 -3.98 -2.83 -23.52
C GLN A 44 -4.17 -3.55 -22.18
N GLY A 45 -3.13 -4.12 -21.60
CA GLY A 45 -3.15 -4.75 -20.28
C GLY A 45 -3.60 -3.82 -19.15
N MET A 46 -3.42 -2.50 -19.29
CA MET A 46 -3.86 -1.51 -18.31
C MET A 46 -5.37 -1.55 -18.06
N LYS A 47 -6.18 -2.00 -19.03
CA LYS A 47 -7.63 -2.18 -18.87
C LYS A 47 -7.99 -3.23 -17.81
N SER A 48 -7.07 -4.14 -17.49
CA SER A 48 -7.26 -5.16 -16.44
C SER A 48 -6.91 -4.64 -15.04
N SER A 49 -6.23 -3.50 -14.91
CA SER A 49 -5.74 -3.00 -13.63
C SER A 49 -6.87 -2.75 -12.64
N LEU A 50 -7.78 -1.82 -12.91
CA LEU A 50 -8.84 -1.48 -11.96
C LEU A 50 -9.80 -2.64 -11.69
N VAL A 51 -10.12 -3.42 -12.72
CA VAL A 51 -11.00 -4.61 -12.60
C VAL A 51 -10.42 -5.63 -11.63
N SER A 52 -9.08 -5.77 -11.60
CA SER A 52 -8.42 -6.73 -10.69
C SER A 52 -8.71 -6.44 -9.21
N ARG A 53 -8.98 -5.20 -8.82
CA ARG A 53 -9.35 -4.84 -7.44
C ARG A 53 -10.57 -5.62 -6.95
N GLU A 54 -11.62 -5.64 -7.75
CA GLU A 54 -12.86 -6.36 -7.42
C GLU A 54 -12.62 -7.88 -7.38
N VAL A 55 -11.95 -8.41 -8.40
CA VAL A 55 -11.62 -9.84 -8.47
C VAL A 55 -10.77 -10.28 -7.27
N ILE A 56 -9.83 -9.45 -6.82
CA ILE A 56 -9.03 -9.71 -5.62
C ILE A 56 -9.94 -9.79 -4.39
N ALA A 57 -10.81 -8.79 -4.19
CA ALA A 57 -11.73 -8.76 -3.06
C ALA A 57 -12.66 -9.99 -3.08
N ASP A 58 -13.24 -10.32 -4.22
CA ASP A 58 -14.14 -11.47 -4.40
C ASP A 58 -13.43 -12.80 -4.16
N SER A 59 -12.21 -12.97 -4.68
CA SER A 59 -11.44 -14.22 -4.51
C SER A 59 -11.07 -14.45 -3.04
N ILE A 60 -10.70 -13.41 -2.30
CA ILE A 60 -10.45 -13.48 -0.86
C ILE A 60 -11.73 -13.83 -0.12
N GLU A 61 -12.83 -13.16 -0.42
CA GLU A 61 -14.12 -13.46 0.21
C GLU A 61 -14.55 -14.91 0.00
N LEU A 62 -14.49 -15.40 -1.24
CA LEU A 62 -14.85 -16.77 -1.56
C LEU A 62 -13.98 -17.79 -0.80
N THR A 63 -12.68 -17.56 -0.74
CA THR A 63 -11.75 -18.44 -0.02
C THR A 63 -12.05 -18.43 1.49
N MET A 64 -12.20 -17.26 2.08
CA MET A 64 -12.45 -17.10 3.52
C MET A 64 -13.78 -17.73 3.93
N ARG A 65 -14.86 -17.47 3.18
CA ARG A 65 -16.18 -18.04 3.45
C ARG A 65 -16.25 -19.53 3.15
N GLY A 66 -15.68 -19.96 2.02
CA GLY A 66 -15.71 -21.36 1.58
C GLY A 66 -14.99 -22.31 2.54
N HIS A 67 -13.94 -21.82 3.22
CA HIS A 67 -13.19 -22.61 4.21
C HIS A 67 -13.51 -22.24 5.67
N SER A 68 -14.45 -21.32 5.88
CA SER A 68 -14.87 -20.85 7.22
C SER A 68 -13.68 -20.39 8.10
N TYR A 69 -12.76 -19.59 7.51
CA TYR A 69 -11.64 -19.06 8.26
C TYR A 69 -12.08 -17.95 9.22
N ASP A 70 -11.52 -17.93 10.43
CA ASP A 70 -11.95 -17.07 11.54
C ASP A 70 -11.34 -15.66 11.48
N ALA A 71 -10.18 -15.50 10.83
CA ALA A 71 -9.42 -14.25 10.80
C ALA A 71 -8.56 -14.16 9.53
N LEU A 72 -8.08 -12.95 9.20
CA LEU A 72 -7.31 -12.68 7.99
C LEU A 72 -6.10 -11.79 8.27
N VAL A 73 -4.90 -12.25 7.86
CA VAL A 73 -3.75 -11.36 7.64
C VAL A 73 -3.62 -11.18 6.14
N GLY A 74 -3.91 -9.99 5.64
CA GLY A 74 -3.82 -9.68 4.21
C GLY A 74 -2.51 -9.00 3.88
N ILE A 75 -1.69 -9.63 3.04
CA ILE A 75 -0.39 -9.11 2.60
C ILE A 75 -0.50 -8.74 1.12
N ALA A 76 -0.23 -7.47 0.80
CA ALA A 76 -0.34 -6.97 -0.57
C ALA A 76 0.77 -5.97 -0.90
N GLY A 77 1.24 -5.97 -2.16
CA GLY A 77 2.38 -5.16 -2.58
C GLY A 77 2.14 -4.28 -3.81
N CYS A 78 0.98 -4.33 -4.46
CA CYS A 78 0.77 -3.62 -5.72
C CYS A 78 -0.54 -2.81 -5.75
N ASP A 79 -0.64 -1.88 -6.71
CA ASP A 79 -1.64 -0.83 -6.85
C ASP A 79 -3.06 -1.23 -6.46
N LYS A 80 -3.60 -2.27 -7.08
CA LYS A 80 -5.00 -2.69 -6.87
C LYS A 80 -5.14 -3.80 -5.84
N SER A 81 -4.02 -4.50 -5.51
CA SER A 81 -4.04 -5.54 -4.50
C SER A 81 -4.19 -4.98 -3.08
N LEU A 82 -3.63 -3.78 -2.79
CA LEU A 82 -3.83 -3.17 -1.49
C LEU A 82 -5.29 -2.83 -1.21
N PRO A 83 -5.96 -1.98 -2.03
CA PRO A 83 -7.36 -1.67 -1.80
C PRO A 83 -8.27 -2.89 -1.93
N GLY A 84 -8.03 -3.81 -2.87
CA GLY A 84 -8.83 -5.04 -3.01
C GLY A 84 -8.78 -5.92 -1.75
N THR A 85 -7.60 -6.08 -1.15
CA THR A 85 -7.45 -6.81 0.11
C THR A 85 -8.16 -6.11 1.28
N MET A 86 -8.02 -4.79 1.40
CA MET A 86 -8.72 -4.03 2.44
C MET A 86 -10.25 -4.05 2.24
N MET A 87 -10.74 -3.96 0.99
CA MET A 87 -12.17 -4.15 0.69
C MET A 87 -12.66 -5.52 1.16
N ALA A 88 -11.92 -6.60 0.89
CA ALA A 88 -12.27 -7.94 1.37
C ALA A 88 -12.36 -8.01 2.90
N MET A 89 -11.39 -7.42 3.62
CA MET A 89 -11.41 -7.35 5.09
C MET A 89 -12.66 -6.64 5.62
N LEU A 90 -13.00 -5.50 5.01
CA LEU A 90 -14.16 -4.70 5.39
C LEU A 90 -15.49 -5.41 5.08
N ARG A 91 -15.57 -6.08 3.93
CA ARG A 91 -16.72 -6.86 3.48
C ARG A 91 -16.96 -8.08 4.36
N LEU A 92 -15.92 -8.84 4.64
CA LEU A 92 -15.96 -10.04 5.49
C LEU A 92 -16.25 -9.71 6.95
N ASN A 93 -15.67 -8.61 7.42
CA ASN A 93 -15.77 -8.15 8.80
C ASN A 93 -15.39 -9.23 9.85
N VAL A 94 -14.38 -10.03 9.55
CA VAL A 94 -13.72 -10.92 10.53
C VAL A 94 -12.46 -10.22 11.08
N PRO A 95 -11.95 -10.58 12.26
CA PRO A 95 -10.70 -10.01 12.78
C PRO A 95 -9.60 -10.02 11.73
N SER A 96 -9.04 -8.87 11.40
CA SER A 96 -8.13 -8.75 10.27
C SER A 96 -7.03 -7.73 10.53
N VAL A 97 -5.82 -8.02 10.03
CA VAL A 97 -4.69 -7.09 10.01
C VAL A 97 -4.16 -7.00 8.59
N PHE A 98 -4.06 -5.79 8.07
CA PHE A 98 -3.44 -5.54 6.78
C PHE A 98 -1.93 -5.36 6.94
N MET A 99 -1.17 -5.86 5.98
CA MET A 99 0.26 -5.66 5.90
C MET A 99 0.68 -5.29 4.48
N TYR A 100 1.34 -4.16 4.35
CA TYR A 100 1.97 -3.75 3.09
C TYR A 100 3.24 -4.53 2.82
N GLY A 101 3.47 -4.97 1.59
CA GLY A 101 4.68 -5.70 1.19
C GLY A 101 5.97 -4.88 1.22
N GLY A 102 5.87 -3.56 1.28
CA GLY A 102 7.00 -2.63 1.36
C GLY A 102 7.37 -2.00 0.03
N SER A 103 8.01 -0.83 0.10
CA SER A 103 8.53 -0.11 -1.06
C SER A 103 9.84 -0.69 -1.57
N ILE A 104 10.12 -0.47 -2.86
CA ILE A 104 11.42 -0.71 -3.47
C ILE A 104 12.46 0.31 -2.96
N LEU A 105 13.73 -0.04 -2.97
CA LEU A 105 14.80 0.93 -2.78
C LEU A 105 14.97 1.80 -4.03
N PRO A 106 15.34 3.07 -3.91
CA PRO A 106 15.68 3.89 -5.06
C PRO A 106 16.96 3.37 -5.73
N GLY A 107 17.01 3.50 -7.04
CA GLY A 107 18.25 3.31 -7.81
C GLY A 107 19.14 4.54 -7.78
N LYS A 108 20.31 4.46 -8.40
CA LYS A 108 21.23 5.60 -8.57
C LYS A 108 21.56 5.78 -10.05
N PHE A 109 21.23 6.96 -10.58
CA PHE A 109 21.61 7.36 -11.94
C PHE A 109 22.30 8.72 -11.90
N LYS A 110 23.51 8.80 -12.41
CA LYS A 110 24.34 10.03 -12.40
C LYS A 110 24.40 10.73 -11.03
N GLY A 111 24.45 9.92 -9.95
CA GLY A 111 24.55 10.41 -8.56
C GLY A 111 23.23 10.83 -7.91
N GLN A 112 22.10 10.75 -8.63
CA GLN A 112 20.76 11.07 -8.13
C GLN A 112 19.95 9.81 -7.80
N ASP A 113 19.05 9.91 -6.81
CA ASP A 113 18.08 8.87 -6.53
C ASP A 113 17.00 8.83 -7.62
N VAL A 114 16.81 7.65 -8.19
CA VAL A 114 15.84 7.42 -9.27
C VAL A 114 14.88 6.29 -8.93
N THR A 115 13.71 6.37 -9.54
CA THR A 115 12.62 5.39 -9.42
C THR A 115 12.06 5.08 -10.81
N VAL A 116 11.08 4.21 -10.90
CA VAL A 116 10.36 3.95 -12.16
C VAL A 116 9.77 5.23 -12.80
N GLN A 117 9.45 6.25 -12.00
CA GLN A 117 9.00 7.55 -12.52
C GLN A 117 10.05 8.18 -13.42
N ASP A 118 11.31 8.15 -12.98
CA ASP A 118 12.41 8.76 -13.73
C ASP A 118 12.61 8.05 -15.09
N VAL A 119 12.29 6.75 -15.17
CA VAL A 119 12.28 6.00 -16.44
C VAL A 119 11.15 6.52 -17.36
N PHE A 120 9.94 6.71 -16.85
CA PHE A 120 8.82 7.26 -17.65
C PHE A 120 9.15 8.65 -18.18
N GLU A 121 9.75 9.51 -17.35
CA GLU A 121 10.23 10.81 -17.77
C GLU A 121 11.41 10.71 -18.76
N GLY A 122 12.29 9.72 -18.58
CA GLY A 122 13.39 9.39 -19.47
C GLY A 122 12.92 9.02 -20.88
N VAL A 123 11.89 8.17 -20.99
CA VAL A 123 11.24 7.83 -22.25
C VAL A 123 10.70 9.10 -22.95
N GLY A 124 10.07 9.99 -22.18
CA GLY A 124 9.61 11.29 -22.72
C GLY A 124 10.76 12.16 -23.23
N LYS A 125 11.86 12.28 -22.47
CA LYS A 125 13.06 13.03 -22.88
C LYS A 125 13.71 12.42 -24.13
N HIS A 126 13.81 11.10 -24.18
CA HIS A 126 14.36 10.37 -25.32
C HIS A 126 13.53 10.61 -26.58
N SER A 127 12.21 10.58 -26.50
CA SER A 127 11.31 10.78 -27.65
C SER A 127 11.46 12.14 -28.34
N VAL A 128 11.98 13.16 -27.64
CA VAL A 128 12.27 14.50 -28.16
C VAL A 128 13.77 14.76 -28.36
N GLY A 129 14.61 13.72 -28.29
CA GLY A 129 16.06 13.81 -28.50
C GLY A 129 16.85 14.47 -27.37
N ALA A 130 16.26 14.60 -26.18
CA ALA A 130 16.91 15.21 -25.01
C ALA A 130 17.63 14.18 -24.09
N MET A 131 17.58 12.89 -24.43
CA MET A 131 18.27 11.79 -23.76
C MET A 131 18.78 10.80 -24.81
N SER A 132 19.99 10.27 -24.65
CA SER A 132 20.53 9.24 -25.55
C SER A 132 19.97 7.86 -25.28
N ASP A 133 20.16 6.92 -26.22
CA ASP A 133 19.80 5.50 -26.05
C ASP A 133 20.57 4.89 -24.88
N GLU A 134 21.87 5.21 -24.73
CA GLU A 134 22.72 4.69 -23.69
C GLU A 134 22.27 5.17 -22.31
N ASP A 135 21.96 6.46 -22.17
CA ASP A 135 21.48 7.05 -20.91
C ASP A 135 20.13 6.47 -20.50
N LEU A 136 19.21 6.30 -21.46
CA LEU A 136 17.90 5.68 -21.18
C LEU A 136 18.07 4.23 -20.75
N HIS A 137 18.89 3.46 -21.45
CA HIS A 137 19.15 2.06 -21.09
C HIS A 137 19.81 1.93 -19.71
N GLU A 138 20.81 2.77 -19.39
CA GLU A 138 21.41 2.79 -18.06
C GLU A 138 20.37 3.09 -16.98
N LEU A 139 19.50 4.10 -17.20
CA LEU A 139 18.43 4.47 -16.28
C LEU A 139 17.44 3.31 -16.06
N GLU A 140 17.01 2.62 -17.12
CA GLU A 140 16.15 1.44 -17.03
C GLU A 140 16.78 0.32 -16.17
N CYS A 141 18.08 0.09 -16.34
CA CYS A 141 18.79 -0.96 -15.59
C CYS A 141 18.91 -0.68 -14.09
N VAL A 142 18.98 0.59 -13.68
CA VAL A 142 19.26 0.95 -12.28
C VAL A 142 18.04 1.41 -11.49
N ALA A 143 16.95 1.80 -12.14
CA ALA A 143 15.80 2.46 -11.47
C ALA A 143 15.03 1.56 -10.50
N CYS A 144 15.07 0.23 -10.68
CA CYS A 144 14.34 -0.74 -9.86
C CYS A 144 15.27 -1.82 -9.28
N PRO A 145 16.15 -1.47 -8.31
CA PRO A 145 17.29 -2.33 -7.91
C PRO A 145 16.92 -3.43 -6.92
N SER A 146 15.70 -3.46 -6.38
CA SER A 146 15.30 -4.43 -5.34
C SER A 146 13.88 -4.92 -5.52
N SER A 147 13.43 -5.84 -4.64
CA SER A 147 12.02 -6.15 -4.48
C SER A 147 11.28 -4.98 -3.83
N GLY A 148 9.97 -4.90 -4.07
CA GLY A 148 9.08 -3.91 -3.46
C GLY A 148 8.19 -3.19 -4.45
N ALA A 149 7.22 -2.44 -3.94
CA ALA A 149 6.37 -1.56 -4.73
C ALA A 149 7.13 -0.28 -5.11
N CYS A 150 6.59 0.49 -6.06
CA CYS A 150 7.22 1.72 -6.56
C CYS A 150 7.75 2.62 -5.44
N GLY A 151 8.93 3.22 -5.63
CA GLY A 151 9.59 4.06 -4.63
C GLY A 151 8.99 5.46 -4.46
N ALA A 152 8.04 5.85 -5.31
CA ALA A 152 7.32 7.13 -5.23
C ALA A 152 5.96 6.95 -4.53
N GLN A 153 5.29 8.06 -4.19
CA GLN A 153 3.97 8.09 -3.55
C GLN A 153 2.85 7.80 -4.59
N PHE A 154 3.04 6.76 -5.38
CA PHE A 154 2.02 6.19 -6.26
C PHE A 154 0.99 5.41 -5.43
N THR A 155 0.08 4.72 -6.10
CA THR A 155 -1.08 4.10 -5.44
C THR A 155 -0.69 3.13 -4.33
N ALA A 156 0.32 2.28 -4.52
CA ALA A 156 0.72 1.30 -3.51
C ALA A 156 1.19 1.96 -2.22
N ASN A 157 2.12 2.93 -2.28
CA ASN A 157 2.56 3.66 -1.09
C ASN A 157 1.45 4.52 -0.48
N THR A 158 0.60 5.15 -1.32
CA THR A 158 -0.57 5.89 -0.86
C THR A 158 -1.50 5.00 -0.03
N MET A 159 -1.87 3.83 -0.58
CA MET A 159 -2.77 2.91 0.13
C MET A 159 -2.10 2.21 1.31
N ALA A 160 -0.78 2.11 1.33
CA ALA A 160 -0.03 1.70 2.51
C ALA A 160 -0.14 2.74 3.64
N CYS A 161 0.04 4.03 3.34
CA CYS A 161 -0.17 5.10 4.30
C CYS A 161 -1.63 5.13 4.79
N VAL A 162 -2.60 4.95 3.88
CA VAL A 162 -4.02 4.79 4.22
C VAL A 162 -4.25 3.65 5.20
N SER A 163 -3.62 2.49 4.99
CA SER A 163 -3.83 1.32 5.84
C SER A 163 -3.43 1.55 7.31
N GLU A 164 -2.40 2.37 7.56
CA GLU A 164 -2.06 2.80 8.92
C GLU A 164 -3.04 3.85 9.45
N ALA A 165 -3.32 4.88 8.65
CA ALA A 165 -4.18 5.99 9.07
C ALA A 165 -5.61 5.55 9.38
N ILE A 166 -6.13 4.55 8.66
CA ILE A 166 -7.47 3.98 8.89
C ILE A 166 -7.49 2.95 10.04
N GLY A 167 -6.30 2.51 10.51
CA GLY A 167 -6.16 1.57 11.63
C GLY A 167 -6.15 0.08 11.26
N LEU A 168 -6.04 -0.29 9.98
CA LEU A 168 -5.97 -1.69 9.54
C LEU A 168 -4.57 -2.29 9.58
N ALA A 169 -3.52 -1.46 9.60
CA ALA A 169 -2.13 -1.88 9.64
C ALA A 169 -1.42 -1.41 10.92
N LEU A 170 -0.35 -2.10 11.28
CA LEU A 170 0.45 -1.71 12.44
C LEU A 170 1.20 -0.39 12.20
N PRO A 171 1.26 0.50 13.18
CA PRO A 171 1.99 1.77 13.07
C PRO A 171 3.45 1.57 12.65
N GLY A 172 3.92 2.35 11.68
CA GLY A 172 5.28 2.28 11.12
C GLY A 172 5.48 1.20 10.06
N SER A 173 4.51 0.31 9.85
CA SER A 173 4.64 -0.79 8.89
C SER A 173 4.62 -0.32 7.44
N ALA A 174 3.88 0.74 7.08
CA ALA A 174 3.79 1.22 5.71
C ALA A 174 5.11 1.78 5.17
N GLY A 175 5.90 2.45 6.01
CA GLY A 175 7.13 3.10 5.58
C GLY A 175 8.31 2.16 5.33
N THR A 176 8.31 0.95 5.89
CA THR A 176 9.49 0.06 5.86
C THR A 176 9.69 -0.55 4.47
N PRO A 177 10.88 -0.43 3.84
CA PRO A 177 11.17 -1.03 2.54
C PRO A 177 11.07 -2.56 2.53
N ALA A 178 10.70 -3.13 1.38
CA ALA A 178 10.48 -4.57 1.21
C ALA A 178 11.71 -5.45 1.50
N PRO A 179 12.96 -5.08 1.11
CA PRO A 179 14.13 -5.91 1.34
C PRO A 179 14.64 -5.90 2.79
N TYR A 180 14.16 -4.98 3.65
CA TYR A 180 14.66 -4.84 5.02
C TYR A 180 14.16 -5.97 5.92
N GLU A 181 15.02 -6.49 6.82
CA GLU A 181 14.66 -7.52 7.80
C GLU A 181 13.58 -7.04 8.78
N SER A 182 13.54 -5.75 9.09
CA SER A 182 12.48 -5.16 9.92
C SER A 182 11.07 -5.37 9.34
N ARG A 183 10.95 -5.58 8.02
CA ARG A 183 9.69 -5.95 7.36
C ARG A 183 9.16 -7.29 7.85
N ASP A 184 10.05 -8.26 8.07
CA ASP A 184 9.68 -9.58 8.58
C ASP A 184 9.21 -9.53 10.04
N ALA A 185 9.78 -8.61 10.84
CA ALA A 185 9.31 -8.34 12.19
C ALA A 185 7.88 -7.77 12.21
N TYR A 186 7.56 -6.83 11.31
CA TYR A 186 6.19 -6.34 11.14
C TYR A 186 5.22 -7.44 10.69
N ALA A 187 5.66 -8.34 9.79
CA ALA A 187 4.86 -9.48 9.36
C ALA A 187 4.50 -10.40 10.54
N ARG A 188 5.50 -10.77 11.35
CA ARG A 188 5.29 -11.56 12.57
C ARG A 188 4.35 -10.86 13.53
N ALA A 189 4.61 -9.59 13.82
CA ALA A 189 3.77 -8.79 14.71
C ALA A 189 2.32 -8.65 14.20
N SER A 190 2.11 -8.62 12.88
CA SER A 190 0.77 -8.64 12.27
C SER A 190 0.05 -9.97 12.53
N GLY A 191 0.77 -11.09 12.46
CA GLY A 191 0.24 -12.39 12.83
C GLY A 191 -0.15 -12.50 14.31
N GLU A 192 0.67 -11.94 15.21
CA GLU A 192 0.36 -11.85 16.63
C GLU A 192 -0.83 -10.91 16.89
N ALA A 193 -0.88 -9.78 16.17
CA ALA A 193 -1.94 -8.79 16.32
C ALA A 193 -3.30 -9.36 15.92
N VAL A 194 -3.39 -10.11 14.81
CA VAL A 194 -4.67 -10.71 14.40
C VAL A 194 -5.20 -11.68 15.46
N MET A 195 -4.33 -12.42 16.13
CA MET A 195 -4.73 -13.31 17.22
C MET A 195 -5.26 -12.54 18.44
N ARG A 196 -4.67 -11.37 18.75
CA ARG A 196 -5.23 -10.48 19.79
C ARG A 196 -6.61 -9.93 19.39
N LEU A 197 -6.79 -9.56 18.11
CA LEU A 197 -8.10 -9.11 17.61
C LEU A 197 -9.16 -10.23 17.74
N VAL A 198 -8.80 -11.49 17.42
CA VAL A 198 -9.67 -12.66 17.61
C VAL A 198 -10.08 -12.79 19.09
N ALA A 199 -9.11 -12.74 20.01
CA ALA A 199 -9.35 -12.87 21.44
C ALA A 199 -10.27 -11.78 22.01
N HIS A 200 -10.25 -10.57 21.46
CA HIS A 200 -11.06 -9.44 21.90
C HIS A 200 -12.33 -9.23 21.06
N GLY A 201 -12.54 -10.01 20.00
CA GLY A 201 -13.69 -9.87 19.11
C GLY A 201 -13.70 -8.57 18.29
N ILE A 202 -12.53 -7.93 18.10
CA ILE A 202 -12.41 -6.67 17.36
C ILE A 202 -12.35 -6.96 15.85
N ARG A 203 -13.16 -6.27 15.07
CA ARG A 203 -13.35 -6.45 13.63
C ARG A 203 -13.02 -5.19 12.85
N PRO A 204 -12.75 -5.28 11.54
CA PRO A 204 -12.43 -4.11 10.72
C PRO A 204 -13.43 -2.96 10.80
N ARG A 205 -14.73 -3.25 10.82
CA ARG A 205 -15.77 -2.21 10.89
C ARG A 205 -15.89 -1.54 12.26
N ASP A 206 -15.33 -2.14 13.32
CA ASP A 206 -15.23 -1.50 14.64
C ASP A 206 -14.14 -0.42 14.64
N ILE A 207 -13.13 -0.56 13.76
CA ILE A 207 -11.99 0.33 13.61
C ILE A 207 -12.26 1.39 12.53
N CYS A 208 -12.74 0.96 11.36
CA CYS A 208 -12.91 1.79 10.16
C CYS A 208 -14.22 2.59 10.22
N THR A 209 -14.28 3.57 11.11
CA THR A 209 -15.39 4.52 11.25
C THR A 209 -15.30 5.63 10.20
N ARG A 210 -16.36 6.47 10.06
CA ARG A 210 -16.34 7.67 9.21
C ARG A 210 -15.09 8.53 9.48
N LYS A 211 -14.73 8.77 10.76
CA LYS A 211 -13.53 9.51 11.13
C LYS A 211 -12.23 8.85 10.68
N ALA A 212 -12.17 7.50 10.69
CA ALA A 212 -11.00 6.79 10.19
C ALA A 212 -10.80 7.02 8.67
N PHE A 213 -11.89 7.07 7.89
CA PHE A 213 -11.82 7.44 6.46
C PHE A 213 -11.40 8.90 6.26
N GLU A 214 -11.89 9.83 7.08
CA GLU A 214 -11.47 11.23 7.06
C GLU A 214 -9.97 11.35 7.36
N ASN A 215 -9.46 10.68 8.40
CA ASN A 215 -8.03 10.63 8.72
C ASN A 215 -7.20 10.04 7.57
N ALA A 216 -7.68 8.99 6.92
CA ALA A 216 -7.02 8.41 5.77
C ALA A 216 -6.95 9.39 4.59
N ALA A 217 -8.03 10.12 4.30
CA ALA A 217 -8.04 11.14 3.26
C ALA A 217 -7.08 12.31 3.58
N ILE A 218 -6.99 12.73 4.85
CA ILE A 218 -6.02 13.73 5.31
C ILE A 218 -4.58 13.27 5.01
N VAL A 219 -4.25 12.01 5.32
CA VAL A 219 -2.90 11.48 5.06
C VAL A 219 -2.61 11.41 3.56
N VAL A 220 -3.59 11.05 2.72
CA VAL A 220 -3.42 11.09 1.26
C VAL A 220 -3.08 12.50 0.79
N ALA A 221 -3.84 13.51 1.23
CA ALA A 221 -3.60 14.91 0.87
C ALA A 221 -2.24 15.40 1.37
N ALA A 222 -1.91 15.16 2.63
CA ALA A 222 -0.68 15.61 3.28
C ALA A 222 0.58 15.02 2.64
N THR A 223 0.49 13.83 2.08
CA THR A 223 1.61 13.13 1.42
C THR A 223 1.69 13.38 -0.09
N GLY A 224 0.77 14.14 -0.67
CA GLY A 224 0.66 14.26 -2.13
C GLY A 224 0.41 12.92 -2.79
N GLY A 225 -0.44 12.10 -2.17
CA GLY A 225 -0.73 10.74 -2.60
C GLY A 225 -1.47 10.68 -3.93
N SER A 226 -1.53 9.48 -4.48
CA SER A 226 -2.19 9.18 -5.75
C SER A 226 -3.67 9.56 -5.74
N THR A 227 -4.18 10.10 -6.84
CA THR A 227 -5.61 10.31 -7.08
C THR A 227 -6.43 9.02 -6.94
N ASN A 228 -5.81 7.86 -7.08
CA ASN A 228 -6.45 6.58 -6.79
C ASN A 228 -6.93 6.45 -5.34
N GLY A 229 -6.35 7.20 -4.38
CA GLY A 229 -6.87 7.30 -3.02
C GLY A 229 -8.33 7.79 -2.99
N ALA A 230 -8.65 8.79 -3.82
CA ALA A 230 -10.01 9.31 -3.95
C ALA A 230 -11.00 8.31 -4.61
N LEU A 231 -10.48 7.32 -5.35
CA LEU A 231 -11.29 6.23 -5.91
C LEU A 231 -11.46 5.08 -4.90
N HIS A 232 -10.40 4.77 -4.15
CA HIS A 232 -10.39 3.58 -3.30
C HIS A 232 -11.04 3.80 -1.93
N LEU A 233 -10.90 5.00 -1.34
CA LEU A 233 -11.54 5.31 -0.05
C LEU A 233 -13.08 5.20 -0.11
N PRO A 234 -13.78 5.78 -1.10
CA PRO A 234 -15.21 5.56 -1.25
C PRO A 234 -15.61 4.09 -1.46
N ALA A 235 -14.82 3.34 -2.25
CA ALA A 235 -15.08 1.92 -2.45
C ALA A 235 -14.96 1.11 -1.14
N MET A 236 -13.93 1.40 -0.34
CA MET A 236 -13.74 0.77 0.98
C MET A 236 -14.85 1.19 1.96
N ALA A 237 -15.26 2.45 1.95
CA ALA A 237 -16.35 2.96 2.80
C ALA A 237 -17.69 2.28 2.45
N ASN A 238 -17.96 2.05 1.17
CA ASN A 238 -19.13 1.30 0.71
C ASN A 238 -19.17 -0.12 1.29
N GLU A 239 -18.03 -0.80 1.40
CA GLU A 239 -17.96 -2.13 2.03
C GLU A 239 -18.31 -2.11 3.53
N CYS A 240 -18.16 -0.95 4.18
CA CYS A 240 -18.57 -0.72 5.57
C CYS A 240 -20.02 -0.23 5.71
N GLY A 241 -20.69 0.13 4.63
CA GLY A 241 -21.97 0.83 4.66
C GLY A 241 -21.86 2.27 5.16
N ILE A 242 -20.69 2.90 5.01
CA ILE A 242 -20.41 4.29 5.41
C ILE A 242 -20.61 5.18 4.18
N ASP A 243 -21.43 6.22 4.35
CA ASP A 243 -21.58 7.27 3.35
C ASP A 243 -20.34 8.15 3.34
N PHE A 244 -19.48 7.94 2.35
CA PHE A 244 -18.22 8.67 2.14
C PHE A 244 -17.88 8.65 0.66
N ASP A 245 -17.99 9.79 0.02
CA ASP A 245 -17.88 9.90 -1.44
C ASP A 245 -16.68 10.73 -1.90
N LEU A 246 -16.58 10.92 -3.21
CA LEU A 246 -15.54 11.71 -3.85
C LEU A 246 -15.57 13.18 -3.42
N PHE A 247 -16.75 13.73 -3.13
CA PHE A 247 -16.87 15.14 -2.71
C PHE A 247 -16.39 15.32 -1.27
N ASP A 248 -16.61 14.33 -0.39
CA ASP A 248 -16.00 14.32 0.96
C ASP A 248 -14.47 14.35 0.88
N VAL A 249 -13.90 13.50 0.02
CA VAL A 249 -12.44 13.48 -0.20
C VAL A 249 -11.96 14.85 -0.70
N ALA A 250 -12.65 15.44 -1.66
CA ALA A 250 -12.29 16.75 -2.22
C ALA A 250 -12.33 17.86 -1.16
N GLU A 251 -13.36 17.89 -0.30
CA GLU A 251 -13.47 18.88 0.78
C GLU A 251 -12.38 18.72 1.84
N ILE A 252 -11.98 17.48 2.15
CA ILE A 252 -10.85 17.21 3.05
C ILE A 252 -9.55 17.68 2.43
N PHE A 253 -9.30 17.39 1.15
CA PHE A 253 -8.08 17.79 0.44
C PHE A 253 -7.90 19.29 0.40
N LYS A 254 -8.98 20.08 0.22
CA LYS A 254 -8.92 21.54 0.22
C LYS A 254 -8.43 22.13 1.55
N LYS A 255 -8.64 21.43 2.65
CA LYS A 255 -8.34 21.91 4.02
C LYS A 255 -7.02 21.35 4.56
N THR A 256 -6.46 20.33 3.91
CA THR A 256 -5.27 19.63 4.39
C THR A 256 -4.02 20.20 3.74
N PRO A 257 -3.00 20.62 4.51
CA PRO A 257 -1.74 21.08 3.95
C PRO A 257 -0.95 19.92 3.32
N TYR A 258 -0.30 20.19 2.19
CA TYR A 258 0.70 19.30 1.60
C TYR A 258 2.04 19.49 2.34
N ILE A 259 2.55 18.45 3.01
CA ILE A 259 3.72 18.55 3.89
C ILE A 259 4.89 17.63 3.53
N ALA A 260 4.64 16.52 2.83
CA ALA A 260 5.67 15.49 2.69
C ALA A 260 6.52 15.58 1.41
N ASP A 261 6.22 16.47 0.49
CA ASP A 261 6.96 16.77 -0.77
C ASP A 261 7.49 15.51 -1.50
N LEU A 262 6.62 14.49 -1.66
CA LEU A 262 6.98 13.19 -2.22
C LEU A 262 6.83 13.15 -3.75
N LYS A 263 7.72 12.42 -4.43
CA LYS A 263 7.50 12.04 -5.86
C LYS A 263 6.13 11.34 -6.00
N PRO A 264 5.36 11.60 -7.08
CA PRO A 264 5.76 12.25 -8.32
C PRO A 264 5.69 13.78 -8.32
N GLY A 265 4.97 14.41 -7.40
CA GLY A 265 4.81 15.88 -7.36
C GLY A 265 5.96 16.61 -6.70
N GLY A 266 6.69 15.96 -5.82
CA GLY A 266 7.82 16.47 -5.07
C GLY A 266 9.14 15.78 -5.41
N LYS A 267 10.09 15.82 -4.48
CA LYS A 267 11.47 15.34 -4.69
C LYS A 267 11.84 14.10 -3.89
N TYR A 268 11.17 13.83 -2.77
CA TYR A 268 11.52 12.73 -1.86
C TYR A 268 10.87 11.42 -2.28
N VAL A 269 11.46 10.30 -1.84
CA VAL A 269 11.00 8.94 -2.13
C VAL A 269 10.49 8.25 -0.86
N ALA A 270 9.88 7.07 -1.01
CA ALA A 270 9.29 6.33 0.12
C ALA A 270 10.30 5.99 1.23
N THR A 271 11.57 5.74 0.88
CA THR A 271 12.63 5.49 1.86
C THR A 271 12.96 6.70 2.73
N ASP A 272 12.75 7.92 2.23
CA ASP A 272 12.94 9.14 3.03
C ASP A 272 11.85 9.24 4.12
N VAL A 273 10.61 8.83 3.81
CA VAL A 273 9.53 8.74 4.80
C VAL A 273 9.88 7.74 5.89
N HIS A 274 10.43 6.58 5.51
CA HIS A 274 10.90 5.59 6.47
C HIS A 274 11.98 6.16 7.40
N ALA A 275 12.96 6.87 6.84
CA ALA A 275 14.08 7.44 7.59
C ALA A 275 13.65 8.45 8.66
N ILE A 276 12.56 9.18 8.47
CA ILE A 276 12.02 10.15 9.45
C ILE A 276 11.04 9.53 10.46
N GLY A 277 10.74 8.22 10.37
CA GLY A 277 9.84 7.52 11.29
C GLY A 277 8.48 7.10 10.69
N GLY A 278 8.31 7.22 9.37
CA GLY A 278 7.13 6.71 8.65
C GLY A 278 5.86 7.54 8.83
N VAL A 279 4.72 6.89 8.57
CA VAL A 279 3.39 7.51 8.69
C VAL A 279 3.11 8.07 10.08
N PRO A 280 3.51 7.44 11.20
CA PRO A 280 3.35 8.03 12.53
C PRO A 280 3.95 9.42 12.68
N GLN A 281 5.08 9.70 12.03
CA GLN A 281 5.68 11.03 12.07
C GLN A 281 4.88 12.07 11.27
N ILE A 282 4.29 11.65 10.15
CA ILE A 282 3.37 12.49 9.37
C ILE A 282 2.12 12.82 10.19
N LEU A 283 1.50 11.81 10.81
CA LEU A 283 0.35 12.02 11.69
C LEU A 283 0.66 12.94 12.86
N LYS A 284 1.84 12.79 13.48
CA LYS A 284 2.30 13.67 14.55
C LYS A 284 2.40 15.13 14.07
N ALA A 285 3.01 15.35 12.91
CA ALA A 285 3.14 16.70 12.36
C ALA A 285 1.78 17.35 12.05
N LEU A 286 0.80 16.58 11.56
CA LEU A 286 -0.57 17.05 11.34
C LEU A 286 -1.24 17.44 12.66
N LEU A 287 -1.14 16.58 13.69
CA LEU A 287 -1.68 16.87 15.03
C LEU A 287 -1.05 18.12 15.66
N GLU A 288 0.26 18.28 15.57
CA GLU A 288 0.98 19.48 16.04
C GLU A 288 0.57 20.73 15.24
N GLY A 289 0.19 20.57 13.99
CA GLY A 289 -0.38 21.61 13.11
C GLY A 289 -1.85 21.95 13.38
N GLY A 290 -2.53 21.19 14.26
CA GLY A 290 -3.93 21.42 14.60
C GLY A 290 -4.94 20.79 13.63
N ILE A 291 -4.54 19.73 12.92
CA ILE A 291 -5.35 19.00 11.93
C ILE A 291 -5.67 17.61 12.44
#